data_b448c38603b9b833c6ef3d2cbef43418
#
_entry.id   b448c38603b9b833c6ef3d2cbef43418
#
_cell.length_a   1.000
_cell.length_b   1.000
_cell.length_c   1.000
_cell.angle_alpha   90.00
_cell.angle_beta   90.00
_cell.angle_gamma   90.00
#
_symmetry.space_group_name_H-M   'P 1'
#
loop_
_entity.id
_entity.type
_entity.pdbx_description
1 polymer ?
#
loop_
_entity_poly.entity_id
_entity_poly.type
_entity_poly.pdbx_seq_one_letter_code
_entity_poly.pdbx_strand_id
1 'polypeptide(L)'
;MIVDASAPTYMLTHWGRDRKRGPGLPLEYVVKRQTSETADFFGFHDRGRLVPGKRADINLIDFARLRLHAPEVVHDLPAGGKRLVQRAEGYETTLVAGIPVFERGEHTGAKPGRLVRRGP
;
A
#
# COMPACT_ATOMS: atom_id res chain seq x y z
N MET A 1 16.30 -7.83 3.38
CA MET A 1 16.03 -6.40 3.03
C MET A 1 14.52 -6.22 3.01
N ILE A 2 13.99 -5.18 3.67
CA ILE A 2 12.55 -4.89 3.69
C ILE A 2 12.26 -3.85 2.61
N VAL A 3 12.21 -4.24 1.35
CA VAL A 3 11.90 -3.30 0.27
C VAL A 3 10.42 -3.35 -0.09
N ASP A 4 9.85 -4.53 -0.11
CA ASP A 4 8.50 -4.77 -0.64
C ASP A 4 7.41 -4.09 0.21
N ALA A 5 7.56 -4.07 1.53
CA ALA A 5 6.59 -3.47 2.43
C ALA A 5 6.65 -1.93 2.44
N SER A 6 7.82 -1.34 2.24
CA SER A 6 8.03 0.10 2.39
C SER A 6 8.09 0.88 1.08
N ALA A 7 8.41 0.24 -0.04
CA ALA A 7 8.61 0.92 -1.31
C ALA A 7 7.41 1.78 -1.76
N PRO A 8 6.15 1.33 -1.70
CA PRO A 8 5.01 2.16 -2.07
C PRO A 8 4.89 3.43 -1.23
N THR A 9 5.04 3.30 0.10
CA THR A 9 4.97 4.45 1.03
C THR A 9 6.16 5.39 0.81
N TYR A 10 7.37 4.85 0.61
CA TYR A 10 8.58 5.65 0.33
C TYR A 10 8.46 6.43 -0.97
N MET A 11 7.86 5.86 -2.00
CA MET A 11 7.58 6.57 -3.26
C MET A 11 6.64 7.76 -3.03
N LEU A 12 5.60 7.58 -2.24
CA LEU A 12 4.66 8.66 -1.91
C LEU A 12 5.32 9.74 -1.05
N THR A 13 6.05 9.36 -0.01
CA THR A 13 6.66 10.31 0.94
C THR A 13 7.90 10.96 0.36
N HIS A 14 8.96 10.20 0.12
CA HIS A 14 10.25 10.77 -0.31
C HIS A 14 10.15 11.37 -1.71
N TRP A 15 9.72 10.61 -2.70
CA TRP A 15 9.73 11.05 -4.09
C TRP A 15 8.58 11.98 -4.45
N GLY A 16 7.41 11.81 -3.81
CA GLY A 16 6.23 12.63 -4.07
C GLY A 16 6.13 13.90 -3.22
N ARG A 17 6.81 13.95 -2.05
CA ARG A 17 6.65 15.06 -1.09
C ARG A 17 7.96 15.63 -0.54
N ASP A 18 8.84 14.78 0.03
CA ASP A 18 9.88 15.24 0.95
C ASP A 18 11.26 15.41 0.29
N ARG A 19 11.41 15.08 -0.98
CA ARG A 19 12.66 15.16 -1.71
C ARG A 19 13.16 16.61 -1.79
N LYS A 20 14.38 16.84 -1.27
CA LYS A 20 15.04 18.16 -1.28
C LYS A 20 16.10 18.30 -2.37
N ARG A 21 16.59 17.19 -2.94
CA ARG A 21 17.64 17.19 -3.95
C ARG A 21 17.03 16.96 -5.33
N GLY A 22 16.85 18.03 -6.07
CA GLY A 22 16.20 18.04 -7.39
C GLY A 22 14.67 17.99 -7.30
N PRO A 23 13.97 17.97 -8.45
CA PRO A 23 12.50 17.96 -8.48
C PRO A 23 11.93 16.67 -7.89
N GLY A 24 10.80 16.81 -7.17
CA GLY A 24 9.97 15.67 -6.78
C GLY A 24 9.18 15.11 -7.97
N LEU A 25 8.56 13.95 -7.77
CA LEU A 25 7.62 13.40 -8.74
C LEU A 25 6.20 13.90 -8.45
N PRO A 26 5.40 14.24 -9.47
CA PRO A 26 4.00 14.57 -9.27
C PRO A 26 3.27 13.42 -8.55
N LEU A 27 2.41 13.75 -7.58
CA LEU A 27 1.68 12.77 -6.79
C LEU A 27 0.84 11.84 -7.68
N GLU A 28 0.17 12.41 -8.67
CA GLU A 28 -0.66 11.68 -9.64
C GLU A 28 0.16 10.66 -10.43
N TYR A 29 1.39 11.00 -10.79
CA TYR A 29 2.31 10.08 -11.45
C TYR A 29 2.66 8.90 -10.54
N VAL A 30 3.02 9.17 -9.27
CA VAL A 30 3.36 8.12 -8.29
C VAL A 30 2.17 7.20 -8.05
N VAL A 31 0.97 7.77 -7.86
CA VAL A 31 -0.27 7.00 -7.68
C VAL A 31 -0.56 6.14 -8.91
N LYS A 32 -0.50 6.71 -10.11
CA LYS A 32 -0.74 6.00 -11.37
C LYS A 32 0.19 4.79 -11.52
N ARG A 33 1.48 4.96 -11.21
CA ARG A 33 2.49 3.89 -11.27
C ARG A 33 2.18 2.73 -10.33
N GLN A 34 1.65 3.03 -9.15
CA GLN A 34 1.32 2.02 -8.13
C GLN A 34 -0.07 1.41 -8.28
N THR A 35 -0.91 1.93 -9.17
CA THR A 35 -2.30 1.50 -9.33
C THR A 35 -2.61 1.09 -10.76
N SER A 36 -3.03 2.02 -11.61
CA SER A 36 -3.55 1.70 -12.93
C SER A 36 -2.52 1.12 -13.88
N GLU A 37 -1.29 1.62 -13.90
CA GLU A 37 -0.25 1.07 -14.78
C GLU A 37 0.13 -0.36 -14.38
N THR A 38 0.26 -0.63 -13.08
CA THR A 38 0.54 -1.97 -12.57
C THR A 38 -0.61 -2.92 -12.86
N ALA A 39 -1.86 -2.49 -12.64
CA ALA A 39 -3.04 -3.30 -12.97
C ALA A 39 -3.12 -3.62 -14.47
N ASP A 40 -2.90 -2.64 -15.32
CA ASP A 40 -2.90 -2.81 -16.78
C ASP A 40 -1.79 -3.78 -17.24
N PHE A 41 -0.58 -3.63 -16.68
CA PHE A 41 0.55 -4.50 -17.00
C PHE A 41 0.24 -5.99 -16.69
N PHE A 42 -0.39 -6.25 -15.55
CA PHE A 42 -0.79 -7.62 -15.18
C PHE A 42 -2.13 -8.06 -15.80
N GLY A 43 -2.82 -7.21 -16.53
CA GLY A 43 -4.12 -7.51 -17.15
C GLY A 43 -5.27 -7.60 -16.13
N PHE A 44 -5.19 -6.87 -15.02
CA PHE A 44 -6.25 -6.78 -14.02
C PHE A 44 -7.22 -5.66 -14.37
N HIS A 45 -8.24 -5.98 -15.16
CA HIS A 45 -9.16 -4.98 -15.69
C HIS A 45 -10.22 -4.52 -14.68
N ASP A 46 -10.38 -5.22 -13.55
CA ASP A 46 -11.39 -4.95 -12.52
C ASP A 46 -10.93 -3.98 -11.42
N ARG A 47 -9.66 -3.54 -11.42
CA ARG A 47 -9.05 -2.73 -10.35
C ARG A 47 -8.06 -1.70 -10.87
N GLY A 48 -7.38 -0.98 -9.95
CA GLY A 48 -6.36 0.02 -10.28
C GLY A 48 -6.91 1.40 -10.63
N ARG A 49 -8.23 1.60 -10.63
CA ARG A 49 -8.90 2.89 -10.90
C ARG A 49 -10.13 3.07 -10.01
N LEU A 50 -10.33 4.29 -9.53
CA LEU A 50 -11.53 4.68 -8.76
C LEU A 50 -12.63 5.13 -9.74
N VAL A 51 -13.33 4.16 -10.32
CA VAL A 51 -14.48 4.40 -11.22
C VAL A 51 -15.60 3.41 -10.90
N PRO A 52 -16.87 3.77 -11.11
CA PRO A 52 -17.99 2.86 -10.90
C PRO A 52 -17.80 1.53 -11.66
N GLY A 53 -18.14 0.43 -11.03
CA GLY A 53 -18.02 -0.92 -11.60
C GLY A 53 -16.66 -1.59 -11.38
N LYS A 54 -15.66 -0.88 -10.85
CA LYS A 54 -14.37 -1.48 -10.45
C LYS A 54 -14.41 -1.97 -9.00
N ARG A 55 -13.54 -2.91 -8.71
CA ARG A 55 -13.35 -3.44 -7.37
C ARG A 55 -12.84 -2.35 -6.42
N ALA A 56 -13.45 -2.24 -5.26
CA ALA A 56 -13.10 -1.26 -4.25
C ALA A 56 -11.91 -1.74 -3.38
N ASP A 57 -10.73 -1.86 -3.97
CA ASP A 57 -9.45 -2.04 -3.27
C ASP A 57 -8.86 -0.63 -3.09
N ILE A 58 -9.03 -0.01 -1.91
CA ILE A 58 -8.82 1.42 -1.69
C ILE A 58 -8.03 1.65 -0.41
N ASN A 59 -7.06 2.57 -0.47
CA ASN A 59 -6.41 3.15 0.71
C ASN A 59 -6.90 4.59 0.93
N LEU A 60 -7.38 4.88 2.15
CA LEU A 60 -7.56 6.25 2.62
C LEU A 60 -6.30 6.68 3.35
N ILE A 61 -5.67 7.75 2.87
CA ILE A 61 -4.36 8.17 3.34
C ILE A 61 -4.39 9.63 3.75
N ASP A 62 -4.01 9.92 4.99
CA ASP A 62 -3.61 11.26 5.39
C ASP A 62 -2.20 11.52 4.86
N PHE A 63 -2.11 12.14 3.68
CA PHE A 63 -0.85 12.33 2.99
C PHE A 63 0.12 13.24 3.75
N ALA A 64 -0.38 14.18 4.55
CA ALA A 64 0.45 15.07 5.35
C ALA A 64 1.15 14.29 6.48
N ARG A 65 0.45 13.34 7.10
CA ARG A 65 0.96 12.51 8.19
C ARG A 65 1.65 11.24 7.72
N LEU A 66 1.57 10.91 6.43
CA LEU A 66 2.15 9.69 5.88
C LEU A 66 3.67 9.65 6.12
N ARG A 67 4.14 8.62 6.83
CA ARG A 67 5.57 8.38 7.07
C ARG A 67 5.88 6.92 7.33
N LEU A 68 7.14 6.55 7.08
CA LEU A 68 7.71 5.27 7.45
C LEU A 68 8.46 5.39 8.78
N HIS A 69 8.27 4.40 9.64
CA HIS A 69 9.10 4.22 10.84
C HIS A 69 10.38 3.45 10.50
N ALA A 70 11.35 3.49 11.44
CA ALA A 70 12.54 2.64 11.32
C ALA A 70 12.13 1.16 11.35
N PRO A 71 12.84 0.30 10.60
CA PRO A 71 12.63 -1.14 10.71
C PRO A 71 12.95 -1.66 12.11
N GLU A 72 12.15 -2.61 12.59
CA GLU A 72 12.34 -3.27 13.89
C GLU A 72 12.36 -4.79 13.75
N VAL A 73 13.05 -5.46 14.67
CA VAL A 73 13.05 -6.92 14.76
C VAL A 73 11.96 -7.34 15.74
N VAL A 74 11.04 -8.18 15.28
CA VAL A 74 10.00 -8.79 16.13
C VAL A 74 10.16 -10.31 16.17
N HIS A 75 9.77 -10.92 17.29
CA HIS A 75 9.88 -12.37 17.53
C HIS A 75 8.46 -12.95 17.62
N ASP A 76 7.71 -12.91 16.52
CA ASP A 76 6.31 -13.31 16.44
C ASP A 76 6.05 -14.51 15.51
N LEU A 77 7.12 -15.20 15.12
CA LEU A 77 7.04 -16.44 14.33
C LEU A 77 7.09 -17.67 15.24
N PRO A 78 6.59 -18.84 14.77
CA PRO A 78 6.69 -20.10 15.52
C PRO A 78 8.11 -20.39 16.00
N ALA A 79 8.24 -21.05 17.15
CA ALA A 79 9.50 -21.39 17.81
C ALA A 79 10.39 -20.18 18.16
N GLY A 80 9.80 -19.00 18.39
CA GLY A 80 10.55 -17.76 18.70
C GLY A 80 11.32 -17.19 17.50
N GLY A 81 10.97 -17.59 16.30
CA GLY A 81 11.57 -17.09 15.07
C GLY A 81 11.41 -15.57 14.95
N LYS A 82 12.44 -14.90 14.46
CA LYS A 82 12.47 -13.43 14.29
C LYS A 82 12.25 -13.03 12.85
N ARG A 83 11.63 -11.86 12.67
CA ARG A 83 11.55 -11.18 11.37
C ARG A 83 11.71 -9.68 11.51
N LEU A 84 12.06 -9.02 10.42
CA LEU A 84 12.01 -7.57 10.33
C LEU A 84 10.61 -7.14 9.93
N VAL A 85 10.09 -6.11 10.60
CA VAL A 85 8.88 -5.39 10.22
C VAL A 85 9.17 -3.91 10.05
N GLN A 86 8.42 -3.24 9.21
CA GLN A 86 8.48 -1.80 9.07
C GLN A 86 7.06 -1.24 9.03
N ARG A 87 6.77 -0.38 9.99
CA ARG A 87 5.44 0.22 10.13
C ARG A 87 5.37 1.53 9.35
N ALA A 88 4.17 1.87 8.93
CA ALA A 88 3.83 3.16 8.34
C ALA A 88 2.71 3.82 9.14
N GLU A 89 2.69 5.13 9.17
CA GLU A 89 1.64 5.97 9.74
C GLU A 89 0.98 6.80 8.64
N GLY A 90 -0.28 7.18 8.83
CA GLY A 90 -1.04 7.97 7.85
C GLY A 90 -1.96 7.14 6.96
N TYR A 91 -1.97 5.82 7.08
CA TYR A 91 -3.02 4.98 6.48
C TYR A 91 -4.21 4.92 7.43
N GLU A 92 -5.27 5.68 7.12
CA GLU A 92 -6.48 5.73 7.95
C GLU A 92 -7.33 4.46 7.79
N THR A 93 -7.52 4.02 6.54
CA THR A 93 -8.28 2.80 6.25
C THR A 93 -7.74 2.12 4.98
N THR A 94 -7.61 0.81 5.02
CA THR A 94 -7.38 -0.02 3.84
C THR A 94 -8.59 -0.92 3.61
N LEU A 95 -9.21 -0.79 2.43
CA LEU A 95 -10.36 -1.60 2.01
C LEU A 95 -9.93 -2.61 0.95
N VAL A 96 -10.45 -3.82 1.08
CA VAL A 96 -10.36 -4.87 0.05
C VAL A 96 -11.76 -5.30 -0.34
N ALA A 97 -12.13 -5.13 -1.59
CA ALA A 97 -13.49 -5.34 -2.09
C ALA A 97 -14.55 -4.54 -1.29
N GLY A 98 -14.22 -3.33 -0.84
CA GLY A 98 -15.10 -2.48 -0.05
C GLY A 98 -15.18 -2.83 1.43
N ILE A 99 -14.46 -3.85 1.90
CA ILE A 99 -14.46 -4.27 3.31
C ILE A 99 -13.20 -3.74 3.98
N PRO A 100 -13.29 -2.99 5.09
CA PRO A 100 -12.13 -2.55 5.84
C PRO A 100 -11.33 -3.75 6.39
N VAL A 101 -10.05 -3.83 6.04
CA VAL A 101 -9.12 -4.87 6.52
C VAL A 101 -8.09 -4.31 7.50
N PHE A 102 -7.80 -3.02 7.39
CA PHE A 102 -7.00 -2.26 8.36
C PHE A 102 -7.65 -0.91 8.64
N GLU A 103 -7.61 -0.49 9.89
CA GLU A 103 -8.00 0.84 10.36
C GLU A 103 -6.90 1.39 11.26
N ARG A 104 -6.33 2.53 10.89
CA ARG A 104 -5.24 3.21 11.61
C ARG A 104 -4.08 2.29 12.00
N GLY A 105 -3.70 1.37 11.10
CA GLY A 105 -2.61 0.42 11.29
C GLY A 105 -2.97 -0.88 11.98
N GLU A 106 -4.21 -1.02 12.50
CA GLU A 106 -4.69 -2.22 13.17
C GLU A 106 -5.54 -3.09 12.24
N HIS A 107 -5.31 -4.40 12.26
CA HIS A 107 -6.06 -5.36 11.45
C HIS A 107 -7.45 -5.59 12.03
N THR A 108 -8.50 -5.45 11.21
CA THR A 108 -9.91 -5.59 11.63
C THR A 108 -10.35 -7.04 11.87
N GLY A 109 -9.55 -8.01 11.46
CA GLY A 109 -9.94 -9.42 11.45
C GLY A 109 -10.59 -9.89 10.15
N ALA A 110 -11.08 -8.98 9.30
CA ALA A 110 -11.70 -9.32 8.02
C ALA A 110 -10.69 -9.86 7.01
N LYS A 111 -11.05 -10.91 6.28
CA LYS A 111 -10.20 -11.56 5.26
C LYS A 111 -10.95 -11.76 3.94
N PRO A 112 -11.36 -10.67 3.26
CA PRO A 112 -12.13 -10.73 2.01
C PRO A 112 -11.27 -11.03 0.78
N GLY A 113 -9.95 -11.15 0.94
CA GLY A 113 -9.01 -11.42 -0.13
C GLY A 113 -9.25 -12.76 -0.81
N ARG A 114 -8.98 -12.83 -2.11
CA ARG A 114 -9.03 -14.05 -2.91
C ARG A 114 -7.79 -14.12 -3.79
N LEU A 115 -7.42 -15.33 -4.20
CA LEU A 115 -6.41 -15.51 -5.23
C LEU A 115 -6.88 -14.82 -6.53
N VAL A 116 -6.09 -13.87 -7.01
CA VAL A 116 -6.36 -13.16 -8.26
C VAL A 116 -5.56 -13.80 -9.37
N ARG A 117 -6.23 -14.13 -10.46
CA ARG A 117 -5.60 -14.61 -11.69
C ARG A 117 -6.06 -13.72 -12.84
N ARG A 118 -5.22 -13.56 -13.85
CA ARG A 118 -5.63 -12.94 -15.10
C ARG A 118 -6.81 -13.74 -15.66
N GLY A 119 -7.91 -13.06 -15.97
CA GLY A 119 -9.03 -13.64 -16.71
C GLY A 119 -8.62 -14.03 -18.13
N PRO A 120 -9.42 -14.88 -18.78
CA PRO A 120 -9.22 -15.20 -20.19
C PRO A 120 -9.32 -13.94 -21.06
#